data_3ae7b340c0a9bb00f97b12a082660521
#
_entry.id   3ae7b340c0a9bb00f97b12a082660521
#
_cell.length_a   1.000
_cell.length_b   1.000
_cell.length_c   1.000
_cell.angle_alpha   90.00
_cell.angle_beta   90.00
_cell.angle_gamma   90.00
#
_symmetry.space_group_name_H-M   'P 1'
#
loop_
_entity.id
_entity.type
_entity.pdbx_description
1 polymer ?
#
loop_
_entity_poly.entity_id
_entity_poly.type
_entity_poly.pdbx_seq_one_letter_code
_entity_poly.pdbx_strand_id
1 'polypeptide(L)'
;MNLMQPFVQKNAKGYQSIRATTTGIFEFYSFLEEPKAQPLNAVPDGCVDLLFGIGEKDVRCYIGGTVLKMKYWPFDENRRYFGVRFLPGQCILPKDLGIADIINTDIEIPVSAYGSDISQQLYEADSIGKRAKVVTELLKKADRRPAFDTGEEIESYIRRRIYETNGTLSIREISEETGYSECYTRRVFHKTHGISPKTFEKIVRFQNILNEMAKLPSTDYYALALESGYYDQSHMVKEFKSFMGATPEQYRKYMAE
;
A
#
# COMPACT_ATOMS: atom_id res chain seq x y z
N MET A 1 7.23 -2.78 10.38
CA MET A 1 6.41 -3.73 9.61
C MET A 1 6.89 -3.76 8.18
N ASN A 2 6.89 -4.92 7.53
CA ASN A 2 7.16 -5.05 6.10
C ASN A 2 5.82 -5.17 5.37
N LEU A 3 5.56 -4.27 4.40
CA LEU A 3 4.34 -4.28 3.59
C LEU A 3 4.59 -5.15 2.37
N MET A 4 3.80 -6.20 2.19
CA MET A 4 4.03 -7.22 1.18
C MET A 4 3.04 -7.12 0.02
N GLN A 5 3.57 -7.24 -1.21
CA GLN A 5 2.81 -7.43 -2.44
C GLN A 5 3.32 -8.68 -3.16
N PRO A 6 2.98 -9.87 -2.64
CA PRO A 6 3.64 -11.11 -3.03
C PRO A 6 3.46 -11.49 -4.51
N PHE A 7 2.30 -11.18 -5.09
CA PHE A 7 2.02 -11.50 -6.49
C PHE A 7 2.81 -10.61 -7.46
N VAL A 8 2.97 -9.31 -7.13
CA VAL A 8 3.77 -8.41 -7.94
C VAL A 8 5.24 -8.84 -7.88
N GLN A 9 5.74 -9.14 -6.70
CA GLN A 9 7.12 -9.59 -6.50
C GLN A 9 7.43 -10.93 -7.20
N LYS A 10 6.46 -11.86 -7.23
CA LYS A 10 6.62 -13.17 -7.86
C LYS A 10 6.45 -13.11 -9.38
N ASN A 11 5.43 -12.41 -9.88
CA ASN A 11 4.94 -12.53 -11.25
C ASN A 11 5.47 -11.44 -12.19
N ALA A 12 5.86 -10.25 -11.64
CA ALA A 12 6.31 -9.14 -12.47
C ALA A 12 7.72 -9.38 -13.01
N LYS A 13 7.90 -9.31 -14.31
CA LYS A 13 9.22 -9.49 -14.93
C LYS A 13 10.17 -8.35 -14.59
N GLY A 14 11.38 -8.72 -14.17
CA GLY A 14 12.42 -7.75 -13.84
C GLY A 14 12.03 -6.81 -12.70
N TYR A 15 11.22 -7.30 -11.75
CA TYR A 15 10.86 -6.54 -10.56
C TYR A 15 12.10 -6.11 -9.79
N GLN A 16 12.17 -4.83 -9.50
CA GLN A 16 13.21 -4.20 -8.68
C GLN A 16 12.55 -3.25 -7.70
N SER A 17 13.06 -3.18 -6.49
CA SER A 17 12.62 -2.14 -5.55
C SER A 17 13.80 -1.57 -4.77
N ILE A 18 13.65 -0.32 -4.35
CA ILE A 18 14.56 0.38 -3.45
C ILE A 18 13.76 1.02 -2.33
N ARG A 19 14.21 0.83 -1.09
CA ARG A 19 13.59 1.49 0.06
C ARG A 19 13.81 2.99 -0.02
N ALA A 20 12.75 3.75 0.23
CA ALA A 20 12.85 5.19 0.27
C ALA A 20 13.51 5.66 1.57
N THR A 21 14.34 6.69 1.45
CA THR A 21 14.88 7.45 2.60
C THR A 21 14.05 8.69 2.89
N THR A 22 13.07 8.99 2.03
CA THR A 22 12.19 10.16 2.13
C THR A 22 10.98 9.81 3.00
N THR A 23 10.61 10.72 3.90
CA THR A 23 9.43 10.57 4.75
C THR A 23 8.16 10.39 3.91
N GLY A 24 7.30 9.48 4.34
CA GLY A 24 5.99 9.23 3.70
C GLY A 24 6.01 8.25 2.54
N ILE A 25 7.19 7.88 2.01
CA ILE A 25 7.33 6.89 0.96
C ILE A 25 7.87 5.59 1.55
N PHE A 26 7.24 4.46 1.22
CA PHE A 26 7.70 3.15 1.64
C PHE A 26 8.80 2.62 0.74
N GLU A 27 8.55 2.62 -0.58
CA GLU A 27 9.52 2.15 -1.58
C GLU A 27 9.24 2.76 -2.96
N PHE A 28 10.26 2.74 -3.80
CA PHE A 28 10.13 2.86 -5.25
C PHE A 28 10.32 1.49 -5.86
N TYR A 29 9.53 1.16 -6.87
CA TYR A 29 9.63 -0.12 -7.56
C TYR A 29 9.49 0.03 -9.07
N SER A 30 10.00 -0.95 -9.81
CA SER A 30 9.89 -0.97 -11.27
C SER A 30 9.80 -2.41 -11.77
N PHE A 31 9.02 -2.62 -12.82
CA PHE A 31 8.89 -3.90 -13.52
C PHE A 31 8.52 -3.68 -14.99
N LEU A 32 8.61 -4.73 -15.78
CA LEU A 32 8.16 -4.77 -17.18
C LEU A 32 6.92 -5.64 -17.26
N GLU A 33 5.85 -5.12 -17.85
CA GLU A 33 4.68 -5.94 -18.21
C GLU A 33 4.84 -6.51 -19.59
N GLU A 34 4.78 -7.84 -19.67
CA GLU A 34 4.91 -8.58 -20.92
C GLU A 34 3.59 -9.20 -21.36
N PRO A 35 3.43 -9.44 -22.69
CA PRO A 35 2.28 -10.18 -23.18
C PRO A 35 2.17 -11.56 -22.52
N LYS A 36 0.96 -11.94 -22.10
CA LYS A 36 0.67 -13.23 -21.43
C LYS A 36 1.39 -13.45 -20.10
N ALA A 37 1.82 -12.37 -19.42
CA ALA A 37 2.32 -12.46 -18.05
C ALA A 37 1.27 -13.03 -17.10
N GLN A 38 1.73 -13.60 -15.98
CA GLN A 38 0.83 -13.99 -14.89
C GLN A 38 0.15 -12.76 -14.31
N PRO A 39 -1.13 -12.86 -13.88
CA PRO A 39 -1.84 -11.71 -13.33
C PRO A 39 -1.10 -11.04 -12.18
N LEU A 40 -0.97 -9.73 -12.25
CA LEU A 40 -0.43 -8.93 -11.15
C LEU A 40 -1.58 -8.52 -10.22
N ASN A 41 -1.69 -9.24 -9.12
CA ASN A 41 -2.71 -8.98 -8.12
C ASN A 41 -2.17 -8.12 -6.99
N ALA A 42 -2.89 -7.05 -6.65
CA ALA A 42 -2.63 -6.26 -5.46
C ALA A 42 -3.40 -6.84 -4.27
N VAL A 43 -2.75 -6.91 -3.11
CA VAL A 43 -3.36 -7.32 -1.85
C VAL A 43 -3.47 -6.14 -0.88
N PRO A 44 -4.42 -6.16 0.07
CA PRO A 44 -4.57 -5.09 1.05
C PRO A 44 -3.30 -4.87 1.88
N ASP A 45 -2.76 -3.64 1.85
CA ASP A 45 -1.61 -3.21 2.66
C ASP A 45 -1.80 -1.81 3.26
N GLY A 46 -2.91 -1.14 2.91
CA GLY A 46 -3.23 0.21 3.35
C GLY A 46 -2.50 1.32 2.59
N CYS A 47 -1.68 0.97 1.60
CA CYS A 47 -0.91 1.91 0.79
C CYS A 47 -1.74 2.52 -0.35
N VAL A 48 -1.19 3.59 -0.89
CA VAL A 48 -1.56 4.18 -2.17
C VAL A 48 -0.32 4.17 -3.04
N ASP A 49 -0.46 3.80 -4.30
CA ASP A 49 0.62 3.78 -5.27
C ASP A 49 0.43 4.89 -6.33
N LEU A 50 1.49 5.62 -6.62
CA LEU A 50 1.58 6.49 -7.79
C LEU A 50 2.42 5.76 -8.83
N LEU A 51 1.83 5.44 -9.98
CA LEU A 51 2.46 4.67 -11.04
C LEU A 51 2.64 5.46 -12.32
N PHE A 52 3.79 5.24 -12.95
CA PHE A 52 4.10 5.74 -14.28
C PHE A 52 4.34 4.56 -15.22
N GLY A 53 3.47 4.40 -16.22
CA GLY A 53 3.63 3.46 -17.32
C GLY A 53 4.43 4.11 -18.45
N ILE A 54 5.71 3.75 -18.59
CA ILE A 54 6.65 4.32 -19.54
C ILE A 54 6.67 3.44 -20.79
N GLY A 55 6.07 3.90 -21.88
CA GLY A 55 6.09 3.27 -23.20
C GLY A 55 7.16 3.87 -24.09
N GLU A 56 7.20 3.45 -25.38
CA GLU A 56 8.17 3.96 -26.33
C GLU A 56 7.95 5.43 -26.71
N LYS A 57 6.70 5.90 -26.69
CA LYS A 57 6.32 7.24 -27.19
C LYS A 57 5.56 8.09 -26.19
N ASP A 58 5.09 7.49 -25.11
CA ASP A 58 4.24 8.16 -24.11
C ASP A 58 4.55 7.69 -22.70
N VAL A 59 4.18 8.52 -21.73
CA VAL A 59 4.14 8.17 -20.31
C VAL A 59 2.70 8.36 -19.83
N ARG A 60 2.15 7.35 -19.16
CA ARG A 60 0.85 7.42 -18.49
C ARG A 60 1.05 7.46 -16.98
N CYS A 61 0.12 8.07 -16.28
CA CYS A 61 0.17 8.20 -14.83
C CYS A 61 -1.10 7.66 -14.20
N TYR A 62 -0.94 6.84 -13.16
CA TYR A 62 -2.07 6.22 -12.46
C TYR A 62 -1.91 6.39 -10.96
N ILE A 63 -3.03 6.47 -10.26
CA ILE A 63 -3.10 6.33 -8.81
C ILE A 63 -3.79 5.02 -8.52
N GLY A 64 -3.08 4.08 -7.92
CA GLY A 64 -3.63 2.87 -7.34
C GLY A 64 -4.01 3.12 -5.89
N GLY A 65 -5.31 3.14 -5.62
CA GLY A 65 -5.81 3.46 -4.30
C GLY A 65 -5.72 2.30 -3.31
N THR A 66 -6.09 2.58 -2.07
CA THR A 66 -6.09 1.56 -1.00
C THR A 66 -6.98 0.36 -1.37
N VAL A 67 -6.37 -0.81 -1.45
CA VAL A 67 -7.05 -2.07 -1.79
C VAL A 67 -7.68 -2.67 -0.54
N LEU A 68 -8.96 -3.05 -0.61
CA LEU A 68 -9.70 -3.67 0.50
C LEU A 68 -9.85 -5.18 0.35
N LYS A 69 -9.65 -5.71 -0.85
CA LYS A 69 -9.66 -7.13 -1.19
C LYS A 69 -8.71 -7.33 -2.36
N MET A 70 -8.04 -8.47 -2.42
CA MET A 70 -7.19 -8.78 -3.56
C MET A 70 -7.90 -8.50 -4.88
N LYS A 71 -7.26 -7.73 -5.74
CA LYS A 71 -7.78 -7.38 -7.06
C LYS A 71 -6.69 -7.48 -8.12
N TYR A 72 -7.12 -7.85 -9.32
CA TYR A 72 -6.28 -7.79 -10.51
C TYR A 72 -6.03 -6.34 -10.92
N TRP A 73 -4.80 -6.05 -11.31
CA TRP A 73 -4.41 -4.77 -11.84
C TRP A 73 -4.13 -4.89 -13.34
N PRO A 74 -4.97 -4.30 -14.21
CA PRO A 74 -4.79 -4.39 -15.66
C PRO A 74 -3.69 -3.42 -16.11
N PHE A 75 -2.50 -3.93 -16.32
CA PHE A 75 -1.39 -3.17 -16.89
C PHE A 75 -1.38 -3.27 -18.41
N ASP A 76 -0.96 -2.20 -19.10
CA ASP A 76 -0.70 -2.23 -20.53
C ASP A 76 0.56 -3.05 -20.81
N GLU A 77 0.47 -3.99 -21.77
CA GLU A 77 1.60 -4.83 -22.21
C GLU A 77 2.73 -3.99 -22.82
N ASN A 78 3.95 -4.49 -22.74
CA ASN A 78 5.16 -3.88 -23.29
C ASN A 78 5.49 -2.49 -22.72
N ARG A 79 5.04 -2.20 -21.52
CA ARG A 79 5.40 -0.99 -20.78
C ARG A 79 6.27 -1.31 -19.57
N ARG A 80 7.23 -0.44 -19.33
CA ARG A 80 7.94 -0.42 -18.05
C ARG A 80 7.15 0.42 -17.05
N TYR A 81 6.80 -0.18 -15.94
CA TYR A 81 6.17 0.52 -14.85
C TYR A 81 7.22 0.98 -13.83
N PHE A 82 7.07 2.21 -13.35
CA PHE A 82 7.80 2.76 -12.24
C PHE A 82 6.79 3.27 -11.20
N GLY A 83 6.84 2.73 -10.00
CA GLY A 83 5.89 3.01 -8.92
C GLY A 83 6.55 3.67 -7.71
N VAL A 84 5.75 4.50 -7.06
CA VAL A 84 6.01 5.08 -5.74
C VAL A 84 4.93 4.56 -4.81
N ARG A 85 5.29 3.73 -3.85
CA ARG A 85 4.38 3.27 -2.80
C ARG A 85 4.49 4.16 -1.60
N PHE A 86 3.41 4.85 -1.30
CA PHE A 86 3.32 5.67 -0.09
C PHE A 86 3.03 4.82 1.13
N LEU A 87 3.58 5.22 2.27
CA LEU A 87 3.12 4.71 3.55
C LEU A 87 1.64 5.04 3.76
N PRO A 88 0.87 4.18 4.43
CA PRO A 88 -0.53 4.45 4.73
C PRO A 88 -0.74 5.83 5.34
N GLY A 89 -1.69 6.59 4.79
CA GLY A 89 -1.99 7.95 5.21
C GLY A 89 -0.99 9.03 4.78
N GLN A 90 0.05 8.69 3.99
CA GLN A 90 1.11 9.63 3.61
C GLN A 90 1.14 9.97 2.11
N CYS A 91 0.12 9.56 1.34
CA CYS A 91 0.07 9.86 -0.08
C CYS A 91 -0.12 11.36 -0.34
N ILE A 92 0.52 11.82 -1.43
CA ILE A 92 0.39 13.19 -1.94
C ILE A 92 -0.49 13.08 -3.19
N LEU A 93 -1.76 13.51 -3.07
CA LEU A 93 -2.74 13.47 -4.16
C LEU A 93 -2.81 14.79 -4.93
N PRO A 94 -3.22 14.78 -6.21
CA PRO A 94 -3.60 15.98 -6.94
C PRO A 94 -4.70 16.76 -6.20
N LYS A 95 -4.75 18.08 -6.41
CA LYS A 95 -5.62 19.01 -5.65
C LYS A 95 -7.11 18.63 -5.66
N ASP A 96 -7.58 18.07 -6.77
CA ASP A 96 -9.01 17.77 -7.00
C ASP A 96 -9.37 16.32 -6.69
N LEU A 97 -8.47 15.54 -6.04
CA LEU A 97 -8.68 14.15 -5.71
C LEU A 97 -8.58 13.92 -4.20
N GLY A 98 -9.62 13.37 -3.62
CA GLY A 98 -9.67 12.99 -2.20
C GLY A 98 -9.30 11.52 -1.98
N ILE A 99 -8.84 11.20 -0.77
CA ILE A 99 -8.50 9.81 -0.41
C ILE A 99 -9.70 8.86 -0.52
N ALA A 100 -10.91 9.35 -0.26
CA ALA A 100 -12.14 8.55 -0.36
C ALA A 100 -12.48 8.15 -1.81
N ASP A 101 -12.06 8.96 -2.79
CA ASP A 101 -12.35 8.73 -4.21
C ASP A 101 -11.53 7.58 -4.80
N ILE A 102 -10.43 7.22 -4.13
CA ILE A 102 -9.48 6.20 -4.60
C ILE A 102 -9.56 4.89 -3.80
N ILE A 103 -10.50 4.75 -2.86
CA ILE A 103 -10.64 3.48 -2.13
C ILE A 103 -11.09 2.38 -3.09
N ASN A 104 -10.29 1.32 -3.15
CA ASN A 104 -10.51 0.14 -4.02
C ASN A 104 -10.63 0.48 -5.53
N THR A 105 -10.07 1.63 -5.94
CA THR A 105 -10.17 2.16 -7.30
C THR A 105 -8.80 2.53 -7.84
N ASP A 106 -8.58 2.34 -9.14
CA ASP A 106 -7.41 2.82 -9.86
C ASP A 106 -7.87 3.92 -10.82
N ILE A 107 -7.15 5.03 -10.84
CA ILE A 107 -7.53 6.22 -11.62
C ILE A 107 -6.35 6.62 -12.50
N GLU A 108 -6.58 6.74 -13.81
CA GLU A 108 -5.62 7.40 -14.70
C GLU A 108 -5.76 8.92 -14.53
N ILE A 109 -4.64 9.59 -14.34
CA ILE A 109 -4.57 11.04 -14.16
C ILE A 109 -3.64 11.66 -15.20
N PRO A 110 -3.81 12.95 -15.53
CA PRO A 110 -2.86 13.64 -16.39
C PRO A 110 -1.44 13.54 -15.81
N VAL A 111 -0.48 13.16 -16.62
CA VAL A 111 0.92 13.06 -16.20
C VAL A 111 1.43 14.41 -15.65
N SER A 112 0.93 15.51 -16.20
CA SER A 112 1.23 16.88 -15.76
C SER A 112 0.68 17.26 -14.39
N ALA A 113 -0.13 16.40 -13.74
CA ALA A 113 -0.68 16.68 -12.40
C ALA A 113 0.40 16.95 -11.35
N TYR A 114 1.60 16.40 -11.55
CA TYR A 114 2.76 16.61 -10.68
C TYR A 114 3.86 17.50 -11.31
N GLY A 115 3.69 17.95 -12.54
CA GLY A 115 4.64 18.84 -13.24
C GLY A 115 4.63 18.65 -14.76
N SER A 116 4.83 19.73 -15.52
CA SER A 116 4.76 19.72 -16.99
C SER A 116 5.81 18.83 -17.65
N ASP A 117 7.00 18.73 -17.07
CA ASP A 117 8.18 18.12 -17.69
C ASP A 117 8.46 16.70 -17.19
N ILE A 118 7.58 16.16 -16.33
CA ILE A 118 7.80 14.87 -15.69
C ILE A 118 7.92 13.71 -16.69
N SER A 119 7.14 13.74 -17.78
CA SER A 119 7.19 12.69 -18.82
C SER A 119 8.58 12.59 -19.44
N GLN A 120 9.16 13.71 -19.83
CA GLN A 120 10.50 13.76 -20.42
C GLN A 120 11.57 13.31 -19.41
N GLN A 121 11.49 13.83 -18.18
CA GLN A 121 12.47 13.48 -17.13
C GLN A 121 12.43 11.98 -16.79
N LEU A 122 11.25 11.37 -16.73
CA LEU A 122 11.11 9.93 -16.49
C LEU A 122 11.60 9.08 -17.66
N TYR A 123 11.40 9.55 -18.88
CA TYR A 123 11.87 8.89 -20.09
C TYR A 123 13.41 8.89 -20.17
N GLU A 124 14.03 10.02 -19.88
CA GLU A 124 15.50 10.20 -19.89
C GLU A 124 16.20 9.47 -18.73
N ALA A 125 15.47 9.20 -17.63
CA ALA A 125 16.01 8.50 -16.48
C ALA A 125 16.16 6.99 -16.77
N ASP A 126 17.39 6.51 -16.89
CA ASP A 126 17.75 5.14 -17.28
C ASP A 126 17.69 4.10 -16.15
N SER A 127 17.51 4.55 -14.91
CA SER A 127 17.55 3.67 -13.73
C SER A 127 16.46 4.03 -12.71
N ILE A 128 16.09 3.03 -11.90
CA ILE A 128 15.12 3.20 -10.81
C ILE A 128 15.57 4.32 -9.84
N GLY A 129 16.87 4.43 -9.55
CA GLY A 129 17.39 5.46 -8.66
C GLY A 129 17.27 6.88 -9.23
N LYS A 130 17.49 7.06 -10.55
CA LYS A 130 17.30 8.36 -11.20
C LYS A 130 15.82 8.73 -11.23
N ARG A 131 14.93 7.82 -11.59
CA ARG A 131 13.46 8.03 -11.54
C ARG A 131 12.98 8.38 -10.13
N ALA A 132 13.48 7.69 -9.12
CA ALA A 132 13.16 7.98 -7.73
C ALA A 132 13.54 9.41 -7.33
N LYS A 133 14.71 9.91 -7.75
CA LYS A 133 15.13 11.30 -7.51
C LYS A 133 14.19 12.30 -8.20
N VAL A 134 13.88 12.09 -9.48
CA VAL A 134 12.96 12.93 -10.24
C VAL A 134 11.62 13.05 -9.51
N VAL A 135 10.99 11.92 -9.18
CA VAL A 135 9.67 11.93 -8.57
C VAL A 135 9.71 12.47 -7.13
N THR A 136 10.77 12.20 -6.38
CA THR A 136 10.91 12.76 -5.02
C THR A 136 10.92 14.30 -5.04
N GLU A 137 11.65 14.92 -5.98
CA GLU A 137 11.68 16.37 -6.09
C GLU A 137 10.34 16.97 -6.54
N LEU A 138 9.60 16.27 -7.39
CA LEU A 138 8.27 16.69 -7.82
C LEU A 138 7.26 16.58 -6.66
N LEU A 139 7.28 15.48 -5.94
CA LEU A 139 6.40 15.28 -4.78
C LEU A 139 6.66 16.29 -3.68
N LYS A 140 7.92 16.65 -3.40
CA LYS A 140 8.25 17.74 -2.46
C LYS A 140 7.63 19.08 -2.86
N LYS A 141 7.62 19.39 -4.16
CA LYS A 141 7.00 20.63 -4.68
C LYS A 141 5.48 20.57 -4.66
N ALA A 142 4.91 19.40 -4.84
CA ALA A 142 3.46 19.17 -4.84
C ALA A 142 2.88 19.07 -3.42
N ASP A 143 3.69 18.73 -2.44
CA ASP A 143 3.25 18.60 -1.04
C ASP A 143 2.85 19.96 -0.48
N ARG A 144 1.55 20.09 -0.16
CA ARG A 144 0.93 21.31 0.38
C ARG A 144 0.45 21.11 1.80
N ARG A 145 0.83 20.00 2.44
CA ARG A 145 0.45 19.73 3.82
C ARG A 145 1.04 20.84 4.71
N PRO A 146 0.28 21.33 5.68
CA PRO A 146 0.78 22.34 6.61
C PRO A 146 1.93 21.75 7.43
N ALA A 147 2.88 22.57 7.83
CA ALA A 147 4.00 22.13 8.67
C ALA A 147 3.56 21.59 10.04
N PHE A 148 2.37 21.98 10.50
CA PHE A 148 1.77 21.53 11.75
C PHE A 148 0.25 21.35 11.57
N ASP A 149 -0.24 20.15 11.85
CA ASP A 149 -1.67 19.80 11.91
C ASP A 149 -1.89 18.82 13.08
N THR A 150 -2.63 19.25 14.09
CA THR A 150 -2.99 18.41 15.24
C THR A 150 -3.71 17.12 14.82
N GLY A 151 -4.48 17.16 13.73
CA GLY A 151 -5.12 15.96 13.16
C GLY A 151 -4.10 14.95 12.64
N GLU A 152 -3.02 15.41 11.98
CA GLU A 152 -1.93 14.56 11.52
C GLU A 152 -1.15 13.94 12.67
N GLU A 153 -0.91 14.67 13.77
CA GLU A 153 -0.25 14.13 14.95
C GLU A 153 -1.06 13.00 15.58
N ILE A 154 -2.37 13.21 15.74
CA ILE A 154 -3.29 12.20 16.28
C ILE A 154 -3.37 10.99 15.36
N GLU A 155 -3.52 11.20 14.04
CA GLU A 155 -3.52 10.12 13.05
C GLU A 155 -2.21 9.31 13.13
N SER A 156 -1.08 9.99 13.13
CA SER A 156 0.24 9.38 13.22
C SER A 156 0.41 8.53 14.49
N TYR A 157 -0.11 9.02 15.60
CA TYR A 157 -0.15 8.28 16.87
C TYR A 157 -1.01 7.01 16.72
N ILE A 158 -2.25 7.13 16.20
CA ILE A 158 -3.16 6.00 16.00
C ILE A 158 -2.51 4.95 15.12
N ARG A 159 -2.00 5.34 13.97
CA ARG A 159 -1.35 4.46 13.00
C ARG A 159 -0.14 3.74 13.59
N ARG A 160 0.71 4.46 14.32
CA ARG A 160 1.86 3.90 15.01
C ARG A 160 1.41 2.85 16.04
N ARG A 161 0.40 3.16 16.87
CA ARG A 161 -0.09 2.20 17.88
C ARG A 161 -0.69 0.94 17.26
N ILE A 162 -1.43 1.08 16.15
CA ILE A 162 -1.94 -0.08 15.41
C ILE A 162 -0.78 -0.96 14.90
N TYR A 163 0.31 -0.37 14.40
CA TYR A 163 1.48 -1.13 13.96
C TYR A 163 2.23 -1.79 15.14
N GLU A 164 2.47 -1.07 16.23
CA GLU A 164 3.17 -1.59 17.41
C GLU A 164 2.45 -2.77 18.05
N THR A 165 1.13 -2.78 17.99
CA THR A 165 0.29 -3.85 18.52
C THR A 165 -0.13 -4.89 17.48
N ASN A 166 0.45 -4.84 16.29
CA ASN A 166 0.12 -5.75 15.18
C ASN A 166 -1.39 -5.79 14.87
N GLY A 167 -2.09 -4.66 15.01
CA GLY A 167 -3.52 -4.55 14.73
C GLY A 167 -4.44 -5.19 15.78
N THR A 168 -3.97 -5.39 16.99
CA THR A 168 -4.78 -5.97 18.09
C THR A 168 -5.38 -4.94 19.04
N LEU A 169 -4.83 -3.71 19.08
CA LEU A 169 -5.30 -2.63 19.93
C LEU A 169 -6.67 -2.10 19.46
N SER A 170 -7.60 -1.95 20.38
CA SER A 170 -8.93 -1.42 20.06
C SER A 170 -8.94 0.10 20.01
N ILE A 171 -9.90 0.68 19.27
CA ILE A 171 -10.11 2.13 19.21
C ILE A 171 -10.45 2.74 20.58
N ARG A 172 -11.05 1.95 21.46
CA ARG A 172 -11.34 2.35 22.83
C ARG A 172 -10.05 2.59 23.62
N GLU A 173 -9.11 1.64 23.57
CA GLU A 173 -7.80 1.76 24.21
C GLU A 173 -7.03 2.99 23.67
N ILE A 174 -7.04 3.20 22.35
CA ILE A 174 -6.45 4.40 21.73
C ILE A 174 -7.10 5.67 22.27
N SER A 175 -8.41 5.68 22.45
CA SER A 175 -9.14 6.83 22.99
C SER A 175 -8.79 7.10 24.45
N GLU A 176 -8.63 6.04 25.24
CA GLU A 176 -8.18 6.14 26.66
C GLU A 176 -6.73 6.65 26.74
N GLU A 177 -5.82 6.20 25.85
CA GLU A 177 -4.42 6.66 25.79
C GLU A 177 -4.31 8.13 25.37
N THR A 178 -5.15 8.59 24.45
CA THR A 178 -5.05 9.93 23.86
C THR A 178 -5.92 10.99 24.56
N GLY A 179 -6.91 10.57 25.34
CA GLY A 179 -7.92 11.45 25.93
C GLY A 179 -8.98 11.97 24.94
N TYR A 180 -8.91 11.58 23.66
CA TYR A 180 -9.91 11.94 22.66
C TYR A 180 -11.05 10.91 22.60
N SER A 181 -12.27 11.37 22.24
CA SER A 181 -13.39 10.44 22.07
C SER A 181 -13.16 9.49 20.91
N GLU A 182 -13.71 8.26 20.98
CA GLU A 182 -13.65 7.30 19.88
C GLU A 182 -14.21 7.85 18.55
N CYS A 183 -15.26 8.71 18.63
CA CYS A 183 -15.84 9.34 17.45
C CYS A 183 -14.84 10.28 16.76
N TYR A 184 -14.12 11.08 17.54
CA TYR A 184 -13.11 11.99 17.02
C TYR A 184 -11.92 11.20 16.42
N THR A 185 -11.45 10.19 17.14
CA THR A 185 -10.36 9.30 16.70
C THR A 185 -10.69 8.61 15.36
N ARG A 186 -11.91 8.06 15.23
CA ARG A 186 -12.37 7.47 13.95
C ARG A 186 -12.44 8.50 12.83
N ARG A 187 -12.94 9.70 13.11
CA ARG A 187 -13.08 10.76 12.10
C ARG A 187 -11.74 11.24 11.58
N VAL A 188 -10.77 11.49 12.46
CA VAL A 188 -9.43 11.91 12.09
C VAL A 188 -8.74 10.85 11.23
N PHE A 189 -8.78 9.59 11.65
CA PHE A 189 -8.19 8.49 10.91
C PHE A 189 -8.84 8.30 9.54
N HIS A 190 -10.18 8.32 9.48
CA HIS A 190 -10.92 8.16 8.23
C HIS A 190 -10.63 9.31 7.24
N LYS A 191 -10.47 10.54 7.72
CA LYS A 191 -10.12 11.70 6.86
C LYS A 191 -8.81 11.46 6.09
N THR A 192 -7.84 10.82 6.73
CA THR A 192 -6.50 10.60 6.16
C THR A 192 -6.38 9.30 5.37
N HIS A 193 -7.09 8.25 5.77
CA HIS A 193 -6.97 6.93 5.15
C HIS A 193 -8.15 6.52 4.25
N GLY A 194 -9.28 7.23 4.31
CA GLY A 194 -10.52 6.84 3.62
C GLY A 194 -11.17 5.56 4.18
N ILE A 195 -10.56 4.91 5.16
CA ILE A 195 -11.03 3.68 5.81
C ILE A 195 -11.09 3.84 7.32
N SER A 196 -11.84 2.97 7.99
CA SER A 196 -11.91 3.01 9.46
C SER A 196 -10.63 2.46 10.11
N PRO A 197 -10.28 2.90 11.34
CA PRO A 197 -9.19 2.27 12.10
C PRO A 197 -9.36 0.75 12.20
N LYS A 198 -10.60 0.28 12.40
CA LYS A 198 -10.91 -1.16 12.48
C LYS A 198 -10.60 -1.92 11.20
N THR A 199 -10.84 -1.33 10.05
CA THR A 199 -10.45 -1.90 8.75
C THR A 199 -8.93 -1.94 8.63
N PHE A 200 -8.25 -0.88 9.05
CA PHE A 200 -6.80 -0.80 9.01
C PHE A 200 -6.12 -1.80 9.97
N GLU A 201 -6.64 -1.98 11.19
CA GLU A 201 -6.20 -3.03 12.13
C GLU A 201 -6.24 -4.42 11.48
N LYS A 202 -7.33 -4.75 10.78
CA LYS A 202 -7.46 -6.01 10.06
C LYS A 202 -6.44 -6.16 8.93
N ILE A 203 -6.19 -5.09 8.17
CA ILE A 203 -5.15 -5.06 7.13
C ILE A 203 -3.77 -5.31 7.75
N VAL A 204 -3.48 -4.68 8.88
CA VAL A 204 -2.19 -4.85 9.59
C VAL A 204 -2.03 -6.30 10.07
N ARG A 205 -3.06 -6.91 10.67
CA ARG A 205 -3.02 -8.33 11.03
C ARG A 205 -2.80 -9.24 9.82
N PHE A 206 -3.53 -8.98 8.72
CA PHE A 206 -3.38 -9.73 7.48
C PHE A 206 -1.95 -9.65 6.93
N GLN A 207 -1.36 -8.45 6.90
CA GLN A 207 0.03 -8.26 6.46
C GLN A 207 1.04 -8.96 7.39
N ASN A 208 0.78 -9.00 8.69
CA ASN A 208 1.62 -9.76 9.63
C ASN A 208 1.57 -11.27 9.33
N ILE A 209 0.38 -11.83 9.08
CA ILE A 209 0.25 -13.24 8.68
C ILE A 209 1.06 -13.52 7.41
N LEU A 210 0.97 -12.67 6.38
CA LEU A 210 1.76 -12.82 5.15
C LEU A 210 3.26 -12.83 5.43
N ASN A 211 3.73 -11.92 6.29
CA ASN A 211 5.14 -11.84 6.68
C ASN A 211 5.61 -13.10 7.42
N GLU A 212 4.83 -13.62 8.36
CA GLU A 212 5.19 -14.83 9.09
C GLU A 212 5.17 -16.07 8.19
N MET A 213 4.17 -16.18 7.31
CA MET A 213 4.13 -17.28 6.33
C MET A 213 5.31 -17.25 5.36
N ALA A 214 5.84 -16.07 5.01
CA ALA A 214 7.02 -15.95 4.15
C ALA A 214 8.32 -16.38 4.84
N LYS A 215 8.39 -16.28 6.17
CA LYS A 215 9.58 -16.67 6.95
C LYS A 215 9.65 -18.17 7.21
N LEU A 216 8.50 -18.84 7.38
CA LEU A 216 8.41 -20.21 7.84
C LEU A 216 7.72 -21.11 6.80
N PRO A 217 8.44 -22.03 6.15
CA PRO A 217 7.87 -22.98 5.19
C PRO A 217 6.79 -23.90 5.78
N SER A 218 6.93 -24.26 7.08
CA SER A 218 5.93 -25.03 7.81
C SER A 218 5.35 -24.16 8.93
N THR A 219 4.20 -23.55 8.70
CA THR A 219 3.56 -22.68 9.69
C THR A 219 2.49 -23.47 10.45
N ASP A 220 2.58 -23.48 11.76
CA ASP A 220 1.45 -23.87 12.61
C ASP A 220 0.41 -22.73 12.59
N TYR A 221 -0.65 -22.94 11.82
CA TYR A 221 -1.72 -21.94 11.69
C TYR A 221 -2.48 -21.67 12.97
N TYR A 222 -2.49 -22.62 13.91
CA TYR A 222 -3.13 -22.40 15.20
C TYR A 222 -2.31 -21.44 16.07
N ALA A 223 -1.00 -21.71 16.19
CA ALA A 223 -0.09 -20.81 16.90
C ALA A 223 -0.06 -19.41 16.25
N LEU A 224 0.06 -19.34 14.92
CA LEU A 224 0.03 -18.08 14.17
C LEU A 224 -1.25 -17.27 14.43
N ALA A 225 -2.41 -17.93 14.51
CA ALA A 225 -3.67 -17.26 14.79
C ALA A 225 -3.66 -16.59 16.17
N LEU A 226 -3.24 -17.31 17.21
CA LEU A 226 -3.20 -16.79 18.57
C LEU A 226 -2.18 -15.63 18.70
N GLU A 227 -0.98 -15.79 18.15
CA GLU A 227 0.07 -14.76 18.14
C GLU A 227 -0.34 -13.50 17.36
N SER A 228 -1.19 -13.65 16.34
CA SER A 228 -1.73 -12.53 15.55
C SER A 228 -3.00 -11.92 16.15
N GLY A 229 -3.42 -12.32 17.37
CA GLY A 229 -4.55 -11.75 18.08
C GLY A 229 -5.93 -12.19 17.58
N TYR A 230 -6.01 -13.37 16.93
CA TYR A 230 -7.29 -13.98 16.60
C TYR A 230 -7.78 -14.89 17.73
N TYR A 231 -9.09 -15.02 17.85
CA TYR A 231 -9.70 -15.90 18.82
C TYR A 231 -9.34 -17.37 18.58
N ASP A 232 -9.38 -17.79 17.31
CA ASP A 232 -9.02 -19.13 16.86
C ASP A 232 -8.53 -19.14 15.41
N GLN A 233 -8.04 -20.29 14.94
CA GLN A 233 -7.61 -20.50 13.57
C GLN A 233 -8.73 -20.26 12.54
N SER A 234 -9.98 -20.63 12.86
CA SER A 234 -11.11 -20.46 11.93
C SER A 234 -11.42 -18.99 11.67
N HIS A 235 -11.31 -18.16 12.71
CA HIS A 235 -11.45 -16.70 12.59
C HIS A 235 -10.34 -16.11 11.70
N MET A 236 -9.08 -16.49 11.94
CA MET A 236 -7.95 -16.08 11.11
C MET A 236 -8.16 -16.49 9.65
N VAL A 237 -8.50 -17.74 9.37
CA VAL A 237 -8.71 -18.25 8.00
C VAL A 237 -9.83 -17.49 7.29
N LYS A 238 -10.94 -17.20 7.98
CA LYS A 238 -12.05 -16.39 7.41
C LYS A 238 -11.60 -14.97 7.07
N GLU A 239 -10.90 -14.29 7.97
CA GLU A 239 -10.41 -12.92 7.72
C GLU A 239 -9.36 -12.92 6.60
N PHE A 240 -8.40 -13.83 6.61
CA PHE A 240 -7.41 -13.99 5.53
C PHE A 240 -8.09 -14.23 4.17
N LYS A 241 -9.05 -15.17 4.10
CA LYS A 241 -9.80 -15.45 2.87
C LYS A 241 -10.62 -14.24 2.40
N SER A 242 -11.12 -13.41 3.30
CA SER A 242 -11.86 -12.20 2.93
C SER A 242 -10.98 -11.18 2.18
N PHE A 243 -9.70 -11.10 2.53
CA PHE A 243 -8.72 -10.22 1.90
C PHE A 243 -8.06 -10.84 0.66
N MET A 244 -7.64 -12.10 0.77
CA MET A 244 -6.86 -12.81 -0.25
C MET A 244 -7.73 -13.49 -1.32
N GLY A 245 -8.98 -13.81 -1.04
CA GLY A 245 -9.82 -14.66 -1.89
C GLY A 245 -9.52 -16.14 -1.80
N ALA A 246 -8.44 -16.53 -1.13
CA ALA A 246 -7.97 -17.90 -0.93
C ALA A 246 -7.64 -18.16 0.55
N THR A 247 -7.60 -19.43 0.96
CA THR A 247 -7.15 -19.81 2.31
C THR A 247 -5.62 -19.65 2.44
N PRO A 248 -5.08 -19.54 3.68
CA PRO A 248 -3.62 -19.51 3.88
C PRO A 248 -2.89 -20.69 3.22
N GLU A 249 -3.49 -21.89 3.28
CA GLU A 249 -2.91 -23.09 2.67
C GLU A 249 -2.90 -23.01 1.14
N GLN A 250 -3.98 -22.57 0.50
CA GLN A 250 -4.05 -22.36 -0.94
C GLN A 250 -3.04 -21.30 -1.40
N TYR A 251 -2.93 -20.19 -0.66
CA TYR A 251 -1.94 -19.16 -0.92
C TYR A 251 -0.50 -19.71 -0.83
N ARG A 252 -0.20 -20.49 0.22
CA ARG A 252 1.13 -21.11 0.39
C ARG A 252 1.48 -22.03 -0.77
N LYS A 253 0.53 -22.86 -1.20
CA LYS A 253 0.71 -23.76 -2.35
C LYS A 253 1.06 -22.97 -3.60
N TYR A 254 0.29 -21.92 -3.91
CA TYR A 254 0.56 -21.03 -5.04
C TYR A 254 1.95 -20.36 -4.97
N MET A 255 2.37 -19.93 -3.79
CA MET A 255 3.68 -19.28 -3.63
C MET A 255 4.86 -20.27 -3.75
N ALA A 256 4.65 -21.56 -3.56
CA ALA A 256 5.65 -22.63 -3.70
C ALA A 256 5.84 -23.15 -5.14
N GLU A 257 4.85 -22.94 -6.02
CA GLU A 257 4.90 -23.25 -7.45
C GLU A 257 5.76 -22.20 -8.23
#